data_27f74a9827edac8e0f4d1e41642030e9
#
_entry.id   27f74a9827edac8e0f4d1e41642030e9
#
_cell.length_a   1.000
_cell.length_b   1.000
_cell.length_c   1.000
_cell.angle_alpha   90.00
_cell.angle_beta   90.00
_cell.angle_gamma   90.00
#
_symmetry.space_group_name_H-M   'P 1'
#
loop_
_entity.id
_entity.type
_entity.pdbx_description
1 polymer ?
#
loop_
_entity_poly.entity_id
_entity_poly.type
_entity_poly.pdbx_seq_one_letter_code
_entity_poly.pdbx_strand_id
1 'polypeptide(L)'
;MPQENVNSTAEAAEEVAKGDGTIAAIGSPEAANVYHLQVLFPNIEDDHRDATTFLVVQAAGRGFLEQDPTRLIVRLDVSHGGDALTRLLEDLHHLSFTLTNVDSMPTGELGMYRFALILDSECGANLEQIQTTLRPTGALLIGASRPSSIPP
;
A
#
# COMPACT_ATOMS: atom_id res chain seq x y z
N MET A 1 3.85 29.28 16.82
CA MET A 1 4.11 28.28 17.86
C MET A 1 5.37 27.51 17.46
N PRO A 2 6.26 27.17 18.38
CA PRO A 2 7.38 26.29 18.07
C PRO A 2 6.85 24.94 17.63
N GLN A 3 7.50 24.34 16.63
CA GLN A 3 7.19 23.01 16.12
C GLN A 3 8.34 22.08 16.48
N GLU A 4 8.00 20.86 16.90
CA GLU A 4 8.94 19.79 17.17
C GLU A 4 8.66 18.65 16.21
N ASN A 5 9.71 18.08 15.62
CA ASN A 5 9.59 16.97 14.69
C ASN A 5 9.84 15.65 15.43
N VAL A 6 8.94 14.72 15.30
CA VAL A 6 9.03 13.35 15.81
C VAL A 6 9.01 12.35 14.66
N ASN A 7 9.35 11.07 14.92
CA ASN A 7 9.47 10.08 13.86
C ASN A 7 8.09 9.57 13.35
N SER A 8 7.04 9.72 14.16
CA SER A 8 5.69 9.30 13.76
C SER A 8 4.60 10.07 14.50
N THR A 9 3.40 10.11 13.92
CA THR A 9 2.21 10.70 14.57
C THR A 9 1.81 9.96 15.85
N ALA A 10 2.09 8.66 15.94
CA ALA A 10 1.86 7.87 17.15
C ALA A 10 2.81 8.26 18.28
N GLU A 11 4.10 8.49 17.98
CA GLU A 11 5.09 8.99 18.94
C GLU A 11 4.68 10.39 19.44
N ALA A 12 4.25 11.29 18.54
CA ALA A 12 3.74 12.59 18.93
C ALA A 12 2.57 12.50 19.92
N ALA A 13 1.60 11.61 19.67
CA ALA A 13 0.47 11.39 20.57
C ALA A 13 0.90 10.83 21.93
N GLU A 14 1.88 9.93 21.95
CA GLU A 14 2.44 9.37 23.18
C GLU A 14 3.15 10.45 24.01
N GLU A 15 3.92 11.34 23.39
CA GLU A 15 4.59 12.45 24.07
C GLU A 15 3.59 13.44 24.68
N VAL A 16 2.53 13.79 23.93
CA VAL A 16 1.45 14.65 24.46
C VAL A 16 0.79 13.99 25.66
N ALA A 17 0.55 12.69 25.64
CA ALA A 17 -0.06 11.96 26.75
C ALA A 17 0.79 11.96 28.04
N LYS A 18 2.11 12.04 27.90
CA LYS A 18 3.07 12.12 29.01
C LYS A 18 3.36 13.55 29.43
N GLY A 19 2.95 14.53 28.64
CA GLY A 19 3.23 15.95 28.86
C GLY A 19 2.33 16.61 29.90
N ASP A 20 2.54 17.89 30.10
CA ASP A 20 1.83 18.72 31.10
C ASP A 20 0.61 19.48 30.52
N GLY A 21 0.21 19.15 29.31
CA GLY A 21 -0.91 19.79 28.60
C GLY A 21 -0.55 21.07 27.85
N THR A 22 0.73 21.41 27.72
CA THR A 22 1.19 22.61 27.00
C THR A 22 1.47 22.34 25.51
N ILE A 23 1.50 21.07 25.10
CA ILE A 23 1.78 20.64 23.74
C ILE A 23 0.56 19.91 23.13
N ALA A 24 0.46 19.93 21.80
CA ALA A 24 -0.55 19.21 21.04
C ALA A 24 0.11 18.49 19.88
N ALA A 25 -0.47 17.38 19.44
CA ALA A 25 -0.02 16.59 18.30
C ALA A 25 -1.03 16.62 17.15
N ILE A 26 -0.54 16.46 15.93
CA ILE A 26 -1.35 16.11 14.77
C ILE A 26 -1.34 14.59 14.67
N GLY A 27 -2.52 13.97 14.62
CA GLY A 27 -2.65 12.52 14.56
C GLY A 27 -4.07 12.08 14.20
N SER A 28 -4.29 10.76 14.15
CA SER A 28 -5.62 10.21 13.89
C SER A 28 -6.52 10.20 15.13
N PRO A 29 -7.85 10.16 14.96
CA PRO A 29 -8.79 9.98 16.07
C PRO A 29 -8.52 8.70 16.87
N GLU A 30 -8.05 7.64 16.22
CA GLU A 30 -7.70 6.37 16.87
C GLU A 30 -6.51 6.55 17.83
N ALA A 31 -5.50 7.32 17.45
CA ALA A 31 -4.39 7.64 18.33
C ALA A 31 -4.88 8.42 19.58
N ALA A 32 -5.79 9.36 19.40
CA ALA A 32 -6.38 10.08 20.52
C ALA A 32 -7.12 9.12 21.48
N ASN A 33 -7.86 8.15 20.95
CA ASN A 33 -8.55 7.12 21.76
C ASN A 33 -7.57 6.23 22.53
N VAL A 34 -6.50 5.76 21.85
CA VAL A 34 -5.50 4.86 22.47
C VAL A 34 -4.75 5.54 23.61
N TYR A 35 -4.39 6.81 23.43
CA TYR A 35 -3.62 7.57 24.43
C TYR A 35 -4.49 8.44 25.37
N HIS A 36 -5.82 8.29 25.29
CA HIS A 36 -6.81 9.02 26.11
C HIS A 36 -6.66 10.55 25.99
N LEU A 37 -6.42 11.03 24.78
CA LEU A 37 -6.27 12.45 24.47
C LEU A 37 -7.61 13.04 24.00
N GLN A 38 -7.77 14.33 24.24
CA GLN A 38 -8.91 15.09 23.72
C GLN A 38 -8.59 15.59 22.31
N VAL A 39 -9.50 15.32 21.33
CA VAL A 39 -9.43 15.94 20.01
C VAL A 39 -9.85 17.41 20.13
N LEU A 40 -8.95 18.33 19.80
CA LEU A 40 -9.19 19.76 19.86
C LEU A 40 -9.85 20.27 18.56
N PHE A 41 -9.34 19.85 17.43
CA PHE A 41 -9.80 20.25 16.09
C PHE A 41 -9.89 18.99 15.21
N PRO A 42 -11.09 18.55 14.84
CA PRO A 42 -11.27 17.46 13.87
C PRO A 42 -11.14 17.99 12.43
N ASN A 43 -10.83 17.09 11.48
CA ASN A 43 -10.83 17.35 10.04
C ASN A 43 -9.95 18.53 9.64
N ILE A 44 -8.68 18.49 10.05
CA ILE A 44 -7.68 19.55 9.78
C ILE A 44 -6.90 19.31 8.48
N GLU A 45 -7.23 18.27 7.74
CA GLU A 45 -6.63 17.97 6.44
C GLU A 45 -6.93 19.07 5.41
N ASP A 46 -5.95 19.42 4.58
CA ASP A 46 -6.09 20.42 3.54
C ASP A 46 -6.96 19.92 2.35
N ASP A 47 -7.00 18.61 2.12
CA ASP A 47 -7.84 17.97 1.11
C ASP A 47 -8.60 16.78 1.73
N HIS A 48 -9.93 16.82 1.72
CA HIS A 48 -10.80 15.74 2.20
C HIS A 48 -10.63 14.40 1.44
N ARG A 49 -9.89 14.40 0.34
CA ARG A 49 -9.54 13.19 -0.42
C ARG A 49 -8.23 12.57 0.03
N ASP A 50 -7.52 13.20 0.96
CA ASP A 50 -6.31 12.62 1.53
C ASP A 50 -6.65 11.34 2.26
N ALA A 51 -6.06 10.23 1.79
CA ALA A 51 -6.26 8.91 2.36
C ALA A 51 -4.95 8.14 2.42
N THR A 52 -4.75 7.43 3.51
CA THR A 52 -3.62 6.51 3.65
C THR A 52 -4.08 5.08 3.42
N THR A 53 -3.45 4.40 2.46
CA THR A 53 -3.71 2.98 2.19
C THR A 53 -2.81 2.12 3.06
N PHE A 54 -3.42 1.23 3.84
CA PHE A 54 -2.71 0.24 4.64
C PHE A 54 -2.77 -1.13 3.98
N LEU A 55 -1.63 -1.82 3.96
CA LEU A 55 -1.54 -3.20 3.49
C LEU A 55 -1.42 -4.14 4.70
N VAL A 56 -2.29 -5.13 4.77
CA VAL A 56 -2.12 -6.22 5.75
C VAL A 56 -1.07 -7.18 5.21
N VAL A 57 0.00 -7.35 5.96
CA VAL A 57 1.11 -8.25 5.60
C VAL A 57 1.24 -9.38 6.60
N GLN A 58 1.62 -10.57 6.12
CA GLN A 58 1.91 -11.71 6.97
C GLN A 58 3.11 -12.52 6.43
N ALA A 59 3.62 -13.43 7.24
CA ALA A 59 4.76 -14.26 6.85
C ALA A 59 4.44 -15.10 5.61
N ALA A 60 5.42 -15.26 4.73
CA ALA A 60 5.28 -16.08 3.53
C ALA A 60 4.83 -17.52 3.86
N GLY A 61 3.96 -18.07 3.02
CA GLY A 61 3.38 -19.40 3.19
C GLY A 61 2.17 -19.48 4.14
N ARG A 62 1.77 -18.38 4.76
CA ARG A 62 0.54 -18.29 5.57
C ARG A 62 -0.49 -17.34 4.96
N GLY A 63 -0.15 -16.71 3.82
CA GLY A 63 -0.99 -15.74 3.12
C GLY A 63 -2.26 -16.37 2.57
N PHE A 64 -3.37 -15.70 2.79
CA PHE A 64 -4.62 -15.98 2.10
C PHE A 64 -4.65 -15.13 0.82
N LEU A 65 -4.75 -15.80 -0.33
CA LEU A 65 -5.00 -15.14 -1.61
C LEU A 65 -6.48 -15.37 -1.97
N GLU A 66 -7.18 -14.30 -2.29
CA GLU A 66 -8.56 -14.39 -2.77
C GLU A 66 -8.61 -15.15 -4.10
N GLN A 67 -9.67 -15.95 -4.31
CA GLN A 67 -9.83 -16.74 -5.52
C GLN A 67 -10.16 -15.90 -6.75
N ASP A 68 -10.94 -14.83 -6.55
CA ASP A 68 -11.31 -13.86 -7.59
C ASP A 68 -10.97 -12.45 -7.13
N PRO A 69 -9.67 -12.10 -7.00
CA PRO A 69 -9.27 -10.82 -6.49
C PRO A 69 -9.62 -9.68 -7.44
N THR A 70 -9.89 -8.51 -6.87
CA THR A 70 -10.04 -7.25 -7.62
C THR A 70 -8.85 -6.32 -7.45
N ARG A 71 -7.90 -6.67 -6.58
CA ARG A 71 -6.62 -5.98 -6.40
C ARG A 71 -5.47 -6.97 -6.35
N LEU A 72 -4.43 -6.66 -7.12
CA LEU A 72 -3.18 -7.41 -7.15
C LEU A 72 -2.03 -6.53 -6.68
N ILE A 73 -1.11 -7.14 -5.93
CA ILE A 73 0.19 -6.58 -5.61
C ILE A 73 1.23 -7.50 -6.23
N VAL A 74 1.97 -6.98 -7.20
CA VAL A 74 2.91 -7.76 -8.01
C VAL A 74 4.31 -7.17 -7.90
N ARG A 75 5.31 -8.02 -7.66
CA ARG A 75 6.72 -7.66 -7.75
C ARG A 75 7.31 -8.19 -9.04
N LEU A 76 8.04 -7.33 -9.74
CA LEU A 76 8.79 -7.68 -10.94
C LEU A 76 10.21 -7.13 -10.84
N ASP A 77 11.19 -8.00 -10.98
CA ASP A 77 12.61 -7.61 -11.06
C ASP A 77 13.02 -7.64 -12.54
N VAL A 78 13.48 -6.51 -13.09
CA VAL A 78 13.82 -6.38 -14.52
C VAL A 78 15.21 -5.79 -14.72
N SER A 79 15.90 -6.26 -15.77
CA SER A 79 17.12 -5.63 -16.27
C SER A 79 16.79 -4.38 -17.10
N HIS A 80 17.72 -3.44 -17.13
CA HIS A 80 17.58 -2.23 -17.94
C HIS A 80 17.39 -2.58 -19.43
N GLY A 81 16.33 -2.02 -20.05
CA GLY A 81 15.99 -2.26 -21.45
C GLY A 81 15.15 -3.52 -21.72
N GLY A 82 14.72 -4.24 -20.67
CA GLY A 82 13.82 -5.39 -20.82
C GLY A 82 12.36 -4.97 -21.07
N ASP A 83 11.65 -5.70 -21.92
CA ASP A 83 10.22 -5.51 -22.23
C ASP A 83 9.27 -6.28 -21.27
N ALA A 84 9.82 -6.90 -20.22
CA ALA A 84 9.08 -7.73 -19.29
C ALA A 84 7.96 -6.97 -18.58
N LEU A 85 8.19 -5.70 -18.21
CA LEU A 85 7.19 -4.86 -17.58
C LEU A 85 6.02 -4.56 -18.55
N THR A 86 6.34 -4.21 -19.80
CA THR A 86 5.32 -3.91 -20.81
C THR A 86 4.45 -5.13 -21.08
N ARG A 87 5.07 -6.29 -21.31
CA ARG A 87 4.34 -7.55 -21.53
C ARG A 87 3.46 -7.92 -20.34
N LEU A 88 4.00 -7.80 -19.12
CA LEU A 88 3.25 -8.06 -17.91
C LEU A 88 1.98 -7.20 -17.81
N LEU A 89 2.12 -5.89 -18.08
CA LEU A 89 0.99 -4.96 -18.02
C LEU A 89 -0.04 -5.24 -19.12
N GLU A 90 0.39 -5.58 -20.34
CA GLU A 90 -0.48 -5.99 -21.43
C GLU A 90 -1.25 -7.26 -21.07
N ASP A 91 -0.57 -8.29 -20.57
CA ASP A 91 -1.19 -9.56 -20.18
C ASP A 91 -2.19 -9.39 -19.04
N LEU A 92 -1.86 -8.57 -18.03
CA LEU A 92 -2.79 -8.29 -16.93
C LEU A 92 -3.96 -7.40 -17.38
N HIS A 93 -3.74 -6.51 -18.35
CA HIS A 93 -4.82 -5.73 -18.93
C HIS A 93 -5.86 -6.62 -19.66
N HIS A 94 -5.42 -7.69 -20.32
CA HIS A 94 -6.33 -8.70 -20.92
C HIS A 94 -7.17 -9.42 -19.87
N LEU A 95 -6.73 -9.47 -18.62
CA LEU A 95 -7.52 -9.94 -17.48
C LEU A 95 -8.31 -8.82 -16.78
N SER A 96 -8.45 -7.66 -17.43
CA SER A 96 -9.17 -6.47 -16.94
C SER A 96 -8.54 -5.81 -15.71
N PHE A 97 -7.24 -6.01 -15.46
CA PHE A 97 -6.50 -5.27 -14.44
C PHE A 97 -5.86 -4.02 -15.02
N THR A 98 -5.97 -2.91 -14.29
CA THR A 98 -5.38 -1.61 -14.63
C THR A 98 -4.36 -1.23 -13.57
N LEU A 99 -3.18 -0.75 -14.00
CA LEU A 99 -2.16 -0.25 -13.09
C LEU A 99 -2.64 1.01 -12.39
N THR A 100 -2.67 1.00 -11.06
CA THR A 100 -3.08 2.13 -10.22
C THR A 100 -1.93 2.73 -9.43
N ASN A 101 -0.89 1.94 -9.15
CA ASN A 101 0.33 2.46 -8.55
C ASN A 101 1.56 1.67 -9.02
N VAL A 102 2.70 2.38 -9.13
CA VAL A 102 4.00 1.77 -9.43
C VAL A 102 5.08 2.46 -8.62
N ASP A 103 5.83 1.64 -7.89
CA ASP A 103 7.06 2.04 -7.23
C ASP A 103 8.23 1.29 -7.83
N SER A 104 9.37 1.97 -7.99
CA SER A 104 10.59 1.35 -8.48
C SER A 104 11.75 1.62 -7.54
N MET A 105 12.55 0.59 -7.32
CA MET A 105 13.77 0.70 -6.51
C MET A 105 14.92 -0.08 -7.16
N PRO A 106 16.17 0.40 -7.04
CA PRO A 106 17.34 -0.35 -7.48
C PRO A 106 17.50 -1.60 -6.60
N THR A 107 17.90 -2.73 -7.21
CA THR A 107 18.10 -3.98 -6.46
C THR A 107 19.47 -4.08 -5.77
N GLY A 108 20.37 -3.13 -6.05
CA GLY A 108 21.79 -3.19 -5.66
C GLY A 108 22.69 -3.75 -6.76
N GLU A 109 22.14 -4.38 -7.79
CA GLU A 109 22.85 -4.81 -8.99
C GLU A 109 22.72 -3.75 -10.08
N LEU A 110 23.85 -3.45 -10.76
CA LEU A 110 23.87 -2.42 -11.81
C LEU A 110 22.91 -2.78 -12.96
N GLY A 111 22.00 -1.87 -13.27
CA GLY A 111 21.02 -2.04 -14.35
C GLY A 111 19.83 -2.93 -14.00
N MET A 112 19.69 -3.37 -12.74
CA MET A 112 18.54 -4.14 -12.26
C MET A 112 17.63 -3.27 -11.40
N TYR A 113 16.34 -3.31 -11.71
CA TYR A 113 15.29 -2.58 -10.98
C TYR A 113 14.23 -3.54 -10.48
N ARG A 114 13.72 -3.27 -9.29
CA ARG A 114 12.55 -3.92 -8.72
C ARG A 114 11.37 -3.00 -8.85
N PHE A 115 10.30 -3.48 -9.44
CA PHE A 115 9.02 -2.81 -9.47
C PHE A 115 8.05 -3.46 -8.49
N ALA A 116 7.36 -2.62 -7.71
CA ALA A 116 6.17 -2.99 -6.96
C ALA A 116 4.97 -2.35 -7.66
N LEU A 117 4.05 -3.17 -8.13
CA LEU A 117 2.90 -2.78 -8.92
C LEU A 117 1.63 -3.06 -8.12
N ILE A 118 0.72 -2.09 -8.08
CA ILE A 118 -0.65 -2.29 -7.61
C ILE A 118 -1.56 -2.15 -8.82
N LEU A 119 -2.38 -3.18 -9.04
CA LEU A 119 -3.33 -3.23 -10.14
C LEU A 119 -4.72 -3.50 -9.59
N ASP A 120 -5.71 -2.81 -10.12
CA ASP A 120 -7.10 -2.94 -9.74
C ASP A 120 -7.96 -3.37 -10.94
N SER A 121 -9.04 -4.10 -10.64
CA SER A 121 -10.05 -4.53 -11.60
C SER A 121 -11.44 -4.35 -11.00
N GLU A 122 -12.40 -3.95 -11.81
CA GLU A 122 -13.81 -3.89 -11.37
C GLU A 122 -14.44 -5.29 -11.29
N CYS A 123 -14.01 -6.21 -12.14
CA CYS A 123 -14.59 -7.55 -12.26
C CYS A 123 -13.82 -8.60 -11.46
N GLY A 124 -12.50 -8.40 -11.28
CA GLY A 124 -11.59 -9.44 -10.81
C GLY A 124 -11.32 -10.50 -11.90
N ALA A 125 -10.46 -11.45 -11.57
CA ALA A 125 -10.19 -12.61 -12.41
C ALA A 125 -9.78 -13.80 -11.53
N ASN A 126 -9.91 -15.01 -12.07
CA ASN A 126 -9.55 -16.21 -11.35
C ASN A 126 -8.06 -16.25 -11.00
N LEU A 127 -7.74 -16.57 -9.74
CA LEU A 127 -6.37 -16.58 -9.21
C LEU A 127 -5.43 -17.48 -10.02
N GLU A 128 -5.89 -18.64 -10.49
CA GLU A 128 -5.08 -19.56 -11.30
C GLU A 128 -4.70 -18.95 -12.66
N GLN A 129 -5.64 -18.24 -13.29
CA GLN A 129 -5.36 -17.49 -14.53
C GLN A 129 -4.31 -16.41 -14.30
N ILE A 130 -4.44 -15.63 -13.21
CA ILE A 130 -3.48 -14.61 -12.84
C ILE A 130 -2.09 -15.23 -12.64
N GLN A 131 -1.98 -16.29 -11.87
CA GLN A 131 -0.70 -16.97 -11.62
C GLN A 131 -0.09 -17.53 -12.91
N THR A 132 -0.90 -18.07 -13.81
CA THR A 132 -0.44 -18.58 -15.11
C THR A 132 0.10 -17.45 -15.98
N THR A 133 -0.54 -16.30 -15.97
CA THR A 133 -0.13 -15.08 -16.69
C THR A 133 1.18 -14.51 -16.15
N LEU A 134 1.40 -14.54 -14.83
CA LEU A 134 2.62 -14.02 -14.22
C LEU A 134 3.87 -14.88 -14.47
N ARG A 135 3.70 -16.20 -14.60
CA ARG A 135 4.84 -17.15 -14.72
C ARG A 135 5.86 -16.81 -15.81
N PRO A 136 5.46 -16.49 -17.06
CA PRO A 136 6.43 -16.24 -18.15
C PRO A 136 7.29 -15.00 -17.93
N THR A 137 6.79 -14.03 -17.17
CA THR A 137 7.51 -12.77 -16.89
C THR A 137 8.46 -12.88 -15.70
N GLY A 138 8.38 -13.94 -14.90
CA GLY A 138 9.10 -14.08 -13.64
C GLY A 138 8.56 -13.19 -12.52
N ALA A 139 7.40 -12.57 -12.72
CA ALA A 139 6.76 -11.74 -11.72
C ALA A 139 6.22 -12.58 -10.54
N LEU A 140 6.29 -12.02 -9.35
CA LEU A 140 5.79 -12.63 -8.13
C LEU A 140 4.50 -11.95 -7.68
N LEU A 141 3.45 -12.74 -7.49
CA LEU A 141 2.23 -12.29 -6.83
C LEU A 141 2.49 -12.19 -5.33
N ILE A 142 2.51 -10.97 -4.81
CA ILE A 142 2.73 -10.67 -3.39
C ILE A 142 1.40 -10.70 -2.63
N GLY A 143 0.34 -10.18 -3.26
CA GLY A 143 -0.98 -10.11 -2.67
C GLY A 143 -2.08 -10.17 -3.73
N ALA A 144 -3.20 -10.76 -3.35
CA ALA A 144 -4.41 -10.82 -4.14
C ALA A 144 -5.61 -10.67 -3.19
N SER A 145 -6.37 -9.59 -3.33
CA SER A 145 -7.43 -9.24 -2.38
C SER A 145 -8.65 -8.62 -3.07
N ARG A 146 -9.74 -8.55 -2.33
CA ARG A 146 -10.86 -7.65 -2.60
C ARG A 146 -10.85 -6.57 -1.54
N PRO A 147 -10.40 -5.35 -1.86
CA PRO A 147 -10.46 -4.27 -0.90
C PRO A 147 -11.92 -4.07 -0.45
N SER A 148 -12.18 -4.23 0.84
CA SER A 148 -13.43 -3.76 1.40
C SER A 148 -13.33 -2.24 1.47
N SER A 149 -14.27 -1.50 0.89
CA SER A 149 -14.47 -0.13 1.26
C SER A 149 -14.82 -0.12 2.75
N ILE A 150 -13.88 0.32 3.59
CA ILE A 150 -14.24 0.73 4.94
C ILE A 150 -15.15 1.94 4.71
N PRO A 151 -16.42 1.90 5.12
CA PRO A 151 -17.26 3.09 5.02
C PRO A 151 -16.63 4.21 5.85
N PRO A 152 -16.73 5.46 5.38
CA PRO A 152 -16.19 6.61 6.08
C PRO A 152 -16.74 6.74 7.50
#